data_7ba729bf52ef8d1080f2f5847fd16d9e
#
_entry.id   7ba729bf52ef8d1080f2f5847fd16d9e
#
_cell.length_a   1.000
_cell.length_b   1.000
_cell.length_c   1.000
_cell.angle_alpha   90.00
_cell.angle_beta   90.00
_cell.angle_gamma   90.00
#
_symmetry.space_group_name_H-M   'P 1'
#
loop_
_entity.id
_entity.type
_entity.pdbx_description
1 polymer ?
#
loop_
_entity_poly.entity_id
_entity_poly.type
_entity_poly.pdbx_seq_one_letter_code
_entity_poly.pdbx_strand_id
1 'polypeptide(L)'
;MKLFNRRPPNSLLFNRKFCSSTLIVSLLLGSANHVLAGAKDDPLLTKVLIDQFEVRDADDGDPWVLDGQGWIGKDLQKLWFKTEVERNDGETEEAELQALYSQAIAPFWDVQVGFRQDFQPTPNRSWAVIGLQGLALYFFEIDTALFVGESGRTALRLEAEYELLFTQRLILTPEIEVNLYGQNDEDLGIGSGLSDVEAGLRLRYEIRREFAPYIGVNWNKSFGNTADFARAEGGDTDDLQWVIGVRAWF
;
A
#
# COMPACT_ATOMS: atom_id res chain seq x y z
N MET A 1 24.00 54.56 23.29
CA MET A 1 23.49 54.31 21.96
C MET A 1 24.58 53.56 21.17
N LYS A 2 24.61 52.23 21.23
CA LYS A 2 25.59 51.38 20.56
C LYS A 2 24.83 50.26 19.87
N LEU A 3 24.86 50.27 18.55
CA LEU A 3 24.35 49.25 17.65
C LEU A 3 25.22 48.00 17.77
N PHE A 4 24.62 46.87 18.16
CA PHE A 4 25.29 45.57 18.15
C PHE A 4 24.92 44.85 16.85
N ASN A 5 25.86 44.87 15.92
CA ASN A 5 25.87 44.09 14.71
C ASN A 5 26.35 42.67 15.06
N ARG A 6 25.46 41.64 15.05
CA ARG A 6 25.87 40.25 15.17
C ARG A 6 25.74 39.58 13.80
N ARG A 7 26.86 39.20 13.25
CA ARG A 7 26.98 38.33 12.09
C ARG A 7 26.62 36.90 12.53
N PRO A 8 25.95 36.08 11.69
CA PRO A 8 25.76 34.68 11.95
C PRO A 8 27.07 33.89 11.76
N PRO A 9 27.29 32.81 12.48
CA PRO A 9 28.46 31.97 12.33
C PRO A 9 28.42 31.10 11.09
N ASN A 10 29.59 30.87 10.56
CA ASN A 10 29.91 30.11 9.37
C ASN A 10 29.25 28.75 9.26
N SER A 11 28.73 28.50 8.06
CA SER A 11 28.36 27.21 7.54
C SER A 11 29.52 26.21 7.60
N LEU A 12 29.42 25.22 8.47
CA LEU A 12 30.24 24.03 8.39
C LEU A 12 29.75 23.18 7.21
N LEU A 13 30.62 23.08 6.21
CA LEU A 13 30.49 22.14 5.09
C LEU A 13 30.40 20.71 5.64
N PHE A 14 29.18 20.21 5.75
CA PHE A 14 28.96 18.80 6.02
C PHE A 14 29.11 18.04 4.70
N ASN A 15 30.18 17.30 4.62
CA ASN A 15 30.53 16.43 3.52
C ASN A 15 29.53 15.27 3.48
N ARG A 16 28.43 15.43 2.73
CA ARG A 16 27.44 14.37 2.48
C ARG A 16 28.10 13.31 1.61
N LYS A 17 28.60 12.27 2.27
CA LYS A 17 28.85 11.00 1.58
C LYS A 17 27.50 10.46 1.12
N PHE A 18 27.24 10.58 -0.16
CA PHE A 18 26.17 9.88 -0.85
C PHE A 18 26.35 8.39 -0.62
N CYS A 19 25.61 7.82 0.32
CA CYS A 19 25.42 6.39 0.39
C CYS A 19 24.31 6.07 -0.60
N SER A 20 24.70 5.82 -1.85
CA SER A 20 23.80 5.28 -2.88
C SER A 20 23.39 3.89 -2.45
N SER A 21 22.30 3.80 -1.69
CA SER A 21 21.56 2.53 -1.56
C SER A 21 20.84 2.31 -2.87
N THR A 22 21.56 1.75 -3.83
CA THR A 22 20.97 1.20 -5.05
C THR A 22 20.15 0.00 -4.64
N LEU A 23 18.87 0.21 -4.44
CA LEU A 23 17.89 -0.86 -4.32
C LEU A 23 17.85 -1.55 -5.68
N ILE A 24 18.60 -2.63 -5.82
CA ILE A 24 18.56 -3.51 -6.99
C ILE A 24 17.24 -4.26 -6.91
N VAL A 25 16.21 -3.69 -7.49
CA VAL A 25 15.04 -4.45 -7.92
C VAL A 25 15.53 -5.33 -9.06
N SER A 26 16.02 -6.50 -8.72
CA SER A 26 16.31 -7.56 -9.68
C SER A 26 14.97 -8.06 -10.19
N LEU A 27 14.49 -7.42 -11.26
CA LEU A 27 13.36 -7.88 -12.03
C LEU A 27 13.68 -9.31 -12.50
N LEU A 28 13.15 -10.29 -11.81
CA LEU A 28 13.14 -11.69 -12.24
C LEU A 28 12.24 -11.78 -13.47
N LEU A 29 12.80 -11.47 -14.62
CA LEU A 29 12.25 -11.87 -15.91
C LEU A 29 12.29 -13.41 -15.95
N GLY A 30 11.28 -14.02 -15.36
CA GLY A 30 11.03 -15.45 -15.45
C GLY A 30 10.82 -15.81 -16.92
N SER A 31 11.76 -16.54 -17.49
CA SER A 31 11.57 -17.23 -18.75
C SER A 31 10.30 -18.06 -18.68
N ALA A 32 9.32 -17.74 -19.53
CA ALA A 32 8.11 -18.53 -19.70
C ALA A 32 8.51 -19.94 -20.18
N ASN A 33 8.63 -20.87 -19.25
CA ASN A 33 8.75 -22.28 -19.57
C ASN A 33 7.38 -22.75 -20.06
N HIS A 34 7.30 -23.17 -21.31
CA HIS A 34 6.15 -23.87 -21.84
C HIS A 34 6.00 -25.20 -21.10
N VAL A 35 5.18 -25.22 -20.07
CA VAL A 35 4.79 -26.44 -19.38
C VAL A 35 3.74 -27.14 -20.24
N LEU A 36 4.07 -28.34 -20.70
CA LEU A 36 3.10 -29.27 -21.30
C LEU A 36 2.15 -29.75 -20.18
N ALA A 37 0.95 -29.17 -20.15
CA ALA A 37 -0.08 -29.53 -19.16
C ALA A 37 -0.60 -30.95 -19.39
N GLY A 38 -0.16 -31.88 -18.57
CA GLY A 38 -0.85 -33.17 -18.39
C GLY A 38 -1.95 -33.00 -17.34
N ALA A 39 -3.10 -33.66 -17.49
CA ALA A 39 -4.31 -33.53 -16.66
C ALA A 39 -4.14 -33.96 -15.17
N LYS A 40 -2.92 -34.06 -14.67
CA LYS A 40 -2.56 -34.38 -13.28
C LYS A 40 -1.49 -33.46 -12.69
N ASP A 41 -1.07 -32.44 -13.43
CA ASP A 41 -0.03 -31.51 -12.96
C ASP A 41 -0.70 -30.35 -12.20
N ASP A 42 -0.26 -30.15 -10.96
CA ASP A 42 -0.50 -28.98 -10.12
C ASP A 42 0.72 -28.05 -10.29
N PRO A 43 0.78 -27.24 -11.37
CA PRO A 43 1.96 -26.47 -11.74
C PRO A 43 2.23 -25.37 -10.73
N LEU A 44 3.50 -25.03 -10.57
CA LEU A 44 3.89 -23.84 -9.85
C LEU A 44 3.58 -22.62 -10.73
N LEU A 45 2.74 -21.73 -10.24
CA LEU A 45 2.32 -20.51 -10.91
C LEU A 45 2.90 -19.29 -10.20
N THR A 46 3.05 -18.21 -10.93
CA THR A 46 3.49 -16.90 -10.41
C THR A 46 2.63 -15.81 -11.02
N LYS A 47 2.35 -14.78 -10.24
CA LYS A 47 1.74 -13.53 -10.70
C LYS A 47 2.42 -12.36 -10.00
N VAL A 48 2.65 -11.29 -10.71
CA VAL A 48 3.06 -9.99 -10.16
C VAL A 48 2.03 -8.97 -10.64
N LEU A 49 1.54 -8.16 -9.74
CA LEU A 49 0.55 -7.13 -10.00
C LEU A 49 1.04 -5.84 -9.37
N ILE A 50 1.05 -4.79 -10.13
CA ILE A 50 1.16 -3.41 -9.70
C ILE A 50 -0.27 -2.88 -9.73
N ASP A 51 -0.92 -2.83 -8.57
CA ASP A 51 -2.29 -2.37 -8.44
C ASP A 51 -2.37 -0.88 -8.67
N GLN A 52 -1.47 -0.13 -8.01
CA GLN A 52 -1.37 1.30 -8.13
C GLN A 52 0.09 1.70 -8.34
N PHE A 53 0.34 2.45 -9.39
CA PHE A 53 1.54 3.26 -9.54
C PHE A 53 1.07 4.62 -10.03
N GLU A 54 0.89 5.53 -9.08
CA GLU A 54 0.19 6.78 -9.31
C GLU A 54 0.90 7.98 -8.69
N VAL A 55 0.60 9.14 -9.25
CA VAL A 55 0.91 10.44 -8.66
C VAL A 55 -0.40 11.04 -8.19
N ARG A 56 -0.40 11.56 -6.97
CA ARG A 56 -1.53 12.22 -6.33
C ARG A 56 -1.27 13.72 -6.28
N ASP A 57 -2.26 14.54 -6.59
CA ASP A 57 -2.23 16.01 -6.44
C ASP A 57 -2.80 16.32 -5.05
N ALA A 58 -1.92 16.41 -4.05
CA ALA A 58 -2.24 16.64 -2.66
C ALA A 58 -1.90 18.08 -2.24
N ASP A 59 -2.53 18.56 -1.17
CA ASP A 59 -2.31 19.93 -0.67
C ASP A 59 -0.86 20.17 -0.22
N ASP A 60 -0.15 19.10 0.23
CA ASP A 60 1.22 19.15 0.75
C ASP A 60 2.28 18.69 -0.27
N GLY A 61 1.95 18.58 -1.56
CA GLY A 61 2.86 18.17 -2.61
C GLY A 61 2.27 17.16 -3.59
N ASP A 62 3.12 16.58 -4.42
CA ASP A 62 2.72 15.58 -5.43
C ASP A 62 3.32 14.21 -5.07
N PRO A 63 2.78 13.49 -4.04
CA PRO A 63 3.31 12.18 -3.69
C PRO A 63 3.09 11.18 -4.82
N TRP A 64 4.04 10.27 -4.98
CA TRP A 64 3.82 9.08 -5.76
C TRP A 64 3.66 7.86 -4.87
N VAL A 65 2.68 7.05 -5.23
CA VAL A 65 2.30 5.83 -4.52
C VAL A 65 2.56 4.62 -5.40
N LEU A 66 3.16 3.60 -4.82
CA LEU A 66 3.30 2.27 -5.39
C LEU A 66 2.63 1.26 -4.46
N ASP A 67 1.53 0.69 -4.91
CA ASP A 67 0.96 -0.52 -4.33
C ASP A 67 1.19 -1.68 -5.28
N GLY A 68 1.78 -2.74 -4.77
CA GLY A 68 2.12 -3.91 -5.56
C GLY A 68 2.07 -5.20 -4.78
N GLN A 69 1.66 -6.25 -5.47
CA GLN A 69 1.59 -7.57 -4.89
C GLN A 69 2.06 -8.64 -5.87
N GLY A 70 2.49 -9.74 -5.33
CA GLY A 70 2.88 -10.88 -6.15
C GLY A 70 2.80 -12.17 -5.37
N TRP A 71 2.57 -13.26 -6.08
CA TRP A 71 2.54 -14.57 -5.44
C TRP A 71 3.22 -15.63 -6.29
N ILE A 72 3.70 -16.64 -5.61
CA ILE A 72 4.19 -17.87 -6.18
C ILE A 72 3.56 -19.05 -5.44
N GLY A 73 3.05 -20.03 -6.16
CA GLY A 73 2.44 -21.17 -5.52
C GLY A 73 1.66 -22.04 -6.47
N LYS A 74 0.81 -22.85 -5.89
CA LYS A 74 -0.13 -23.75 -6.54
C LYS A 74 -1.56 -23.24 -6.34
N ASP A 75 -2.54 -23.95 -6.92
CA ASP A 75 -3.94 -23.51 -6.88
C ASP A 75 -4.46 -23.24 -5.46
N LEU A 76 -4.09 -24.10 -4.49
CA LEU A 76 -4.61 -24.02 -3.13
C LEU A 76 -3.65 -23.40 -2.11
N GLN A 77 -2.38 -23.26 -2.47
CA GLN A 77 -1.31 -22.79 -1.55
C GLN A 77 -0.38 -21.83 -2.28
N LYS A 78 -0.25 -20.62 -1.73
CA LYS A 78 0.55 -19.56 -2.33
C LYS A 78 1.40 -18.89 -1.26
N LEU A 79 2.55 -18.41 -1.67
CA LEU A 79 3.33 -17.44 -0.91
C LEU A 79 3.12 -16.08 -1.57
N TRP A 80 2.57 -15.14 -0.81
CA TRP A 80 2.28 -13.78 -1.23
C TRP A 80 3.33 -12.81 -0.69
N PHE A 81 3.61 -11.81 -1.50
CA PHE A 81 4.35 -10.62 -1.10
C PHE A 81 3.52 -9.42 -1.48
N LYS A 82 3.26 -8.53 -0.52
CA LYS A 82 2.57 -7.26 -0.73
C LYS A 82 3.52 -6.15 -0.31
N THR A 83 3.49 -5.03 -1.01
CA THR A 83 4.31 -3.86 -0.70
C THR A 83 3.57 -2.59 -1.04
N GLU A 84 3.67 -1.64 -0.14
CA GLU A 84 3.14 -0.29 -0.31
C GLU A 84 4.27 0.70 -0.03
N VAL A 85 4.41 1.70 -0.90
CA VAL A 85 5.43 2.74 -0.76
C VAL A 85 4.83 4.07 -1.20
N GLU A 86 4.88 5.04 -0.30
CA GLU A 86 4.55 6.42 -0.60
C GLU A 86 5.78 7.31 -0.45
N ARG A 87 5.97 8.21 -1.43
CA ARG A 87 7.04 9.19 -1.37
C ARG A 87 6.57 10.56 -1.81
N ASN A 88 6.90 11.56 -0.99
CA ASN A 88 6.61 12.95 -1.24
C ASN A 88 7.92 13.76 -1.19
N ASP A 89 8.15 14.66 -2.13
CA ASP A 89 9.33 15.54 -2.23
C ASP A 89 10.70 14.82 -2.07
N GLY A 90 10.75 13.54 -2.45
CA GLY A 90 11.98 12.72 -2.39
C GLY A 90 12.22 12.05 -1.05
N GLU A 91 11.38 12.25 -0.05
CA GLU A 91 11.35 11.52 1.21
C GLU A 91 10.34 10.38 1.13
N THR A 92 10.59 9.29 1.85
CA THR A 92 9.66 8.16 1.92
C THR A 92 8.82 8.35 3.18
N GLU A 93 7.52 8.53 3.00
CA GLU A 93 6.56 8.73 4.09
C GLU A 93 6.03 7.39 4.58
N GLU A 94 5.71 6.48 3.65
CA GLU A 94 5.30 5.12 3.98
C GLU A 94 6.13 4.09 3.20
N ALA A 95 6.48 3.00 3.87
CA ALA A 95 7.11 1.84 3.25
C ALA A 95 6.78 0.57 4.05
N GLU A 96 5.97 -0.27 3.45
CA GLU A 96 5.48 -1.52 4.01
C GLU A 96 5.89 -2.71 3.14
N LEU A 97 6.19 -3.84 3.78
CA LEU A 97 6.39 -5.13 3.12
C LEU A 97 5.72 -6.23 3.92
N GLN A 98 4.89 -7.02 3.25
CA GLN A 98 4.28 -8.22 3.83
C GLN A 98 4.78 -9.48 3.12
N ALA A 99 4.93 -10.56 3.89
CA ALA A 99 5.20 -11.91 3.39
C ALA A 99 4.19 -12.88 4.04
N LEU A 100 3.29 -13.44 3.23
CA LEU A 100 2.12 -14.18 3.70
C LEU A 100 2.05 -15.56 3.05
N TYR A 101 1.81 -16.59 3.85
CA TYR A 101 1.37 -17.88 3.36
C TYR A 101 -0.16 -17.86 3.23
N SER A 102 -0.67 -18.21 2.06
CA SER A 102 -2.08 -18.22 1.71
C SER A 102 -2.54 -19.64 1.46
N GLN A 103 -3.67 -20.02 2.07
CA GLN A 103 -4.32 -21.31 1.92
C GLN A 103 -5.78 -21.10 1.53
N ALA A 104 -6.19 -21.67 0.41
CA ALA A 104 -7.61 -21.71 0.04
C ALA A 104 -8.40 -22.56 1.04
N ILE A 105 -9.44 -21.96 1.62
CA ILE A 105 -10.32 -22.59 2.62
C ILE A 105 -11.74 -22.83 2.09
N ALA A 106 -12.14 -22.06 1.08
CA ALA A 106 -13.42 -22.20 0.39
C ALA A 106 -13.28 -21.71 -1.06
N PRO A 107 -14.24 -21.99 -1.96
CA PRO A 107 -14.28 -21.35 -3.26
C PRO A 107 -14.23 -19.81 -3.10
N PHE A 108 -13.25 -19.18 -3.75
CA PHE A 108 -13.01 -17.74 -3.72
C PHE A 108 -12.53 -17.12 -2.39
N TRP A 109 -12.15 -17.95 -1.40
CA TRP A 109 -11.66 -17.45 -0.12
C TRP A 109 -10.38 -18.13 0.32
N ASP A 110 -9.37 -17.29 0.56
CA ASP A 110 -8.06 -17.68 1.07
C ASP A 110 -7.86 -17.11 2.48
N VAL A 111 -7.36 -17.91 3.41
CA VAL A 111 -6.79 -17.45 4.68
C VAL A 111 -5.30 -17.19 4.47
N GLN A 112 -4.82 -16.09 4.99
CA GLN A 112 -3.43 -15.67 4.92
C GLN A 112 -2.83 -15.57 6.33
N VAL A 113 -1.59 -16.02 6.50
CA VAL A 113 -0.82 -15.84 7.73
C VAL A 113 0.62 -15.49 7.41
N GLY A 114 1.21 -14.58 8.16
CA GLY A 114 2.60 -14.19 7.92
C GLY A 114 3.05 -13.00 8.74
N PHE A 115 3.87 -12.18 8.12
CA PHE A 115 4.52 -11.03 8.75
C PHE A 115 4.42 -9.80 7.86
N ARG A 116 4.30 -8.64 8.52
CA ARG A 116 4.41 -7.31 7.95
C ARG A 116 5.55 -6.58 8.64
N GLN A 117 6.32 -5.82 7.89
CA GLN A 117 7.34 -4.92 8.36
C GLN A 117 7.11 -3.54 7.79
N ASP A 118 6.92 -2.56 8.67
CA ASP A 118 6.87 -1.15 8.31
C ASP A 118 8.28 -0.57 8.49
N PHE A 119 8.81 -0.02 7.42
CA PHE A 119 10.13 0.62 7.40
C PHE A 119 10.01 2.14 7.56
N GLN A 120 8.86 2.69 7.18
CA GLN A 120 8.46 4.07 7.36
C GLN A 120 6.96 4.09 7.70
N PRO A 121 6.51 5.09 8.51
CA PRO A 121 7.30 6.07 9.24
C PRO A 121 8.14 5.45 10.36
N THR A 122 9.17 6.20 10.82
CA THR A 122 9.99 5.75 11.96
C THR A 122 9.34 6.16 13.28
N PRO A 123 9.40 5.28 14.33
CA PRO A 123 10.16 4.03 14.43
C PRO A 123 9.51 2.86 13.69
N ASN A 124 10.34 2.00 13.08
CA ASN A 124 9.87 0.80 12.38
C ASN A 124 8.97 -0.07 13.27
N ARG A 125 8.01 -0.74 12.65
CA ARG A 125 7.09 -1.67 13.35
C ARG A 125 7.08 -3.03 12.65
N SER A 126 7.02 -4.09 13.46
CA SER A 126 6.88 -5.47 12.97
C SER A 126 5.59 -6.07 13.49
N TRP A 127 4.88 -6.80 12.61
CA TRP A 127 3.57 -7.36 12.90
C TRP A 127 3.49 -8.82 12.46
N ALA A 128 2.86 -9.63 13.27
CA ALA A 128 2.28 -10.89 12.80
C ALA A 128 0.93 -10.59 12.14
N VAL A 129 0.64 -11.28 11.05
CA VAL A 129 -0.56 -11.05 10.23
C VAL A 129 -1.41 -12.29 10.16
N ILE A 130 -2.72 -12.12 10.33
CA ILE A 130 -3.75 -13.11 9.99
C ILE A 130 -4.76 -12.39 9.11
N GLY A 131 -4.92 -12.84 7.87
CA GLY A 131 -5.79 -12.23 6.87
C GLY A 131 -6.81 -13.20 6.29
N LEU A 132 -7.83 -12.62 5.69
CA LEU A 132 -8.84 -13.28 4.89
C LEU A 132 -9.02 -12.48 3.60
N GLN A 133 -8.70 -13.10 2.47
CA GLN A 133 -8.85 -12.48 1.14
C GLN A 133 -9.82 -13.29 0.30
N GLY A 134 -10.64 -12.62 -0.48
CA GLY A 134 -11.52 -13.35 -1.39
C GLY A 134 -12.54 -12.49 -2.12
N LEU A 135 -13.39 -13.19 -2.87
CA LEU A 135 -14.47 -12.60 -3.64
C LEU A 135 -15.81 -12.84 -2.93
N ALA A 136 -16.39 -11.75 -2.43
CA ALA A 136 -17.68 -11.77 -1.76
C ALA A 136 -18.86 -11.79 -2.76
N LEU A 137 -20.08 -11.79 -2.25
CA LEU A 137 -21.29 -11.68 -3.06
C LEU A 137 -21.25 -10.41 -3.92
N TYR A 138 -21.78 -10.51 -5.13
CA TYR A 138 -21.78 -9.43 -6.14
C TYR A 138 -20.39 -9.03 -6.65
N PHE A 139 -19.37 -9.92 -6.49
CA PHE A 139 -18.01 -9.73 -6.99
C PHE A 139 -17.22 -8.60 -6.29
N PHE A 140 -17.53 -8.29 -5.04
CA PHE A 140 -16.65 -7.45 -4.24
C PHE A 140 -15.37 -8.22 -3.89
N GLU A 141 -14.23 -7.68 -4.24
CA GLU A 141 -12.94 -8.15 -3.74
C GLU A 141 -12.76 -7.60 -2.33
N ILE A 142 -12.55 -8.51 -1.37
CA ILE A 142 -12.39 -8.18 0.04
C ILE A 142 -11.02 -8.66 0.50
N ASP A 143 -10.28 -7.78 1.13
CA ASP A 143 -9.08 -8.11 1.90
C ASP A 143 -9.25 -7.61 3.33
N THR A 144 -9.01 -8.50 4.30
CA THR A 144 -9.13 -8.17 5.71
C THR A 144 -7.92 -8.73 6.44
N ALA A 145 -7.19 -7.89 7.15
CA ALA A 145 -6.01 -8.30 7.88
C ALA A 145 -6.02 -7.80 9.34
N LEU A 146 -5.84 -8.72 10.26
CA LEU A 146 -5.56 -8.46 11.67
C LEU A 146 -4.04 -8.49 11.89
N PHE A 147 -3.51 -7.43 12.44
CA PHE A 147 -2.10 -7.27 12.77
C PHE A 147 -1.89 -7.32 14.28
N VAL A 148 -0.88 -8.07 14.71
CA VAL A 148 -0.46 -8.14 16.12
C VAL A 148 1.02 -7.80 16.15
N GLY A 149 1.33 -6.62 16.68
CA GLY A 149 2.67 -6.06 16.72
C GLY A 149 3.36 -6.24 18.06
N GLU A 150 4.56 -5.70 18.13
CA GLU A 150 5.34 -5.64 19.36
C GLU A 150 4.60 -4.86 20.46
N SER A 151 4.89 -5.18 21.71
CA SER A 151 4.25 -4.54 22.89
C SER A 151 2.72 -4.71 22.97
N GLY A 152 2.17 -5.70 22.25
CA GLY A 152 0.72 -5.98 22.26
C GLY A 152 -0.10 -5.00 21.42
N ARG A 153 0.53 -4.24 20.52
CA ARG A 153 -0.18 -3.43 19.53
C ARG A 153 -1.03 -4.32 18.65
N THR A 154 -2.22 -3.83 18.31
CA THR A 154 -3.13 -4.51 17.39
C THR A 154 -3.66 -3.51 16.37
N ALA A 155 -3.83 -3.96 15.13
CA ALA A 155 -4.49 -3.21 14.09
C ALA A 155 -5.37 -4.12 13.24
N LEU A 156 -6.40 -3.54 12.63
CA LEU A 156 -7.29 -4.21 11.68
C LEU A 156 -7.41 -3.32 10.46
N ARG A 157 -7.09 -3.87 9.27
CA ARG A 157 -7.32 -3.26 7.96
C ARG A 157 -8.43 -3.98 7.26
N LEU A 158 -9.35 -3.23 6.68
CA LEU A 158 -10.47 -3.73 5.89
C LEU A 158 -10.45 -3.03 4.54
N GLU A 159 -10.29 -3.79 3.48
CA GLU A 159 -10.30 -3.29 2.10
C GLU A 159 -11.46 -3.92 1.33
N ALA A 160 -12.10 -3.12 0.49
CA ALA A 160 -13.12 -3.58 -0.44
C ALA A 160 -12.99 -2.85 -1.76
N GLU A 161 -12.87 -3.61 -2.85
CA GLU A 161 -12.82 -3.11 -4.22
C GLU A 161 -13.95 -3.71 -5.04
N TYR A 162 -14.41 -2.96 -6.04
CA TYR A 162 -15.40 -3.45 -7.01
C TYR A 162 -15.08 -2.97 -8.42
N GLU A 163 -15.22 -3.83 -9.42
CA GLU A 163 -15.01 -3.48 -10.81
C GLU A 163 -16.35 -3.27 -11.56
N LEU A 164 -16.61 -2.02 -11.96
CA LEU A 164 -17.75 -1.63 -12.78
C LEU A 164 -17.33 -1.51 -14.25
N LEU A 165 -17.70 -2.49 -15.07
CA LEU A 165 -17.36 -2.51 -16.49
C LEU A 165 -18.35 -1.67 -17.28
N PHE A 166 -17.98 -0.44 -17.67
CA PHE A 166 -18.76 0.35 -18.64
C PHE A 166 -18.63 -0.22 -20.05
N THR A 167 -17.45 -0.72 -20.37
CA THR A 167 -17.16 -1.50 -21.58
C THR A 167 -16.21 -2.64 -21.23
N GLN A 168 -15.83 -3.46 -22.19
CA GLN A 168 -14.81 -4.50 -21.98
C GLN A 168 -13.41 -3.95 -21.65
N ARG A 169 -13.18 -2.64 -21.82
CA ARG A 169 -11.89 -1.98 -21.61
C ARG A 169 -11.95 -0.77 -20.69
N LEU A 170 -13.12 -0.17 -20.52
CA LEU A 170 -13.31 0.99 -19.66
C LEU A 170 -13.98 0.51 -18.38
N ILE A 171 -13.26 0.58 -17.29
CA ILE A 171 -13.61 0.01 -16.00
C ILE A 171 -13.51 1.11 -14.95
N LEU A 172 -14.55 1.26 -14.15
CA LEU A 172 -14.54 2.12 -12.98
C LEU A 172 -14.35 1.25 -11.74
N THR A 173 -13.37 1.58 -10.94
CA THR A 173 -12.99 0.84 -9.74
C THR A 173 -13.18 1.74 -8.51
N PRO A 174 -14.31 1.64 -7.80
CA PRO A 174 -14.43 2.14 -6.43
C PRO A 174 -13.70 1.21 -5.48
N GLU A 175 -13.00 1.81 -4.53
CA GLU A 175 -12.22 1.15 -3.49
C GLU A 175 -12.45 1.88 -2.16
N ILE A 176 -12.41 1.15 -1.09
CA ILE A 176 -12.43 1.69 0.27
C ILE A 176 -11.50 0.88 1.16
N GLU A 177 -10.69 1.59 1.93
CA GLU A 177 -9.86 1.05 2.99
C GLU A 177 -10.25 1.67 4.33
N VAL A 178 -10.22 0.88 5.39
CA VAL A 178 -10.53 1.31 6.76
C VAL A 178 -9.48 0.73 7.69
N ASN A 179 -8.78 1.60 8.40
CA ASN A 179 -7.79 1.24 9.38
C ASN A 179 -8.26 1.50 10.81
N LEU A 180 -8.15 0.46 11.65
CA LEU A 180 -8.48 0.54 13.08
C LEU A 180 -7.29 0.07 13.91
N TYR A 181 -6.98 0.81 14.97
CA TYR A 181 -5.89 0.47 15.89
C TYR A 181 -6.40 0.24 17.31
N GLY A 182 -5.85 -0.76 17.98
CA GLY A 182 -6.26 -1.12 19.36
C GLY A 182 -5.73 -0.17 20.43
N GLN A 183 -4.71 0.61 20.12
CA GLN A 183 -4.09 1.57 21.05
C GLN A 183 -3.43 2.73 20.30
N ASN A 184 -3.21 3.84 21.01
CA ASN A 184 -2.48 4.96 20.44
C ASN A 184 -1.00 4.61 20.21
N ASP A 185 -0.43 5.12 19.14
CA ASP A 185 1.01 5.20 18.88
C ASP A 185 1.37 6.65 18.55
N GLU A 186 1.68 7.41 19.63
CA GLU A 186 1.96 8.85 19.53
C GLU A 186 3.21 9.15 18.70
N ASP A 187 4.16 8.21 18.66
CA ASP A 187 5.39 8.35 17.86
C ASP A 187 5.09 8.36 16.35
N LEU A 188 3.97 7.76 15.95
CA LEU A 188 3.53 7.68 14.55
C LEU A 188 2.29 8.55 14.25
N GLY A 189 1.77 9.29 15.25
CA GLY A 189 0.55 10.07 15.09
C GLY A 189 -0.72 9.22 14.94
N ILE A 190 -0.67 7.92 15.31
CA ILE A 190 -1.79 6.97 15.14
C ILE A 190 -2.63 6.90 16.41
N GLY A 191 -3.92 7.12 16.28
CA GLY A 191 -4.90 7.03 17.36
C GLY A 191 -5.59 5.68 17.46
N SER A 192 -6.04 5.32 18.66
CA SER A 192 -6.82 4.11 18.89
C SER A 192 -8.25 4.23 18.39
N GLY A 193 -8.84 3.12 17.98
CA GLY A 193 -10.16 3.04 17.37
C GLY A 193 -10.08 3.17 15.84
N LEU A 194 -11.08 3.78 15.22
CA LEU A 194 -11.03 4.13 13.81
C LEU A 194 -9.98 5.23 13.62
N SER A 195 -8.92 4.90 12.89
CA SER A 195 -7.80 5.80 12.62
C SER A 195 -8.07 6.64 11.38
N ASP A 196 -8.26 5.95 10.27
CA ASP A 196 -8.44 6.56 8.97
C ASP A 196 -9.36 5.74 8.08
N VAL A 197 -9.89 6.42 7.07
CA VAL A 197 -10.65 5.85 5.97
C VAL A 197 -10.12 6.47 4.69
N GLU A 198 -9.72 5.62 3.75
CA GLU A 198 -9.37 6.00 2.39
C GLU A 198 -10.45 5.51 1.44
N ALA A 199 -10.87 6.34 0.48
CA ALA A 199 -11.83 5.99 -0.54
C ALA A 199 -11.34 6.45 -1.91
N GLY A 200 -11.10 5.50 -2.78
CA GLY A 200 -10.63 5.69 -4.15
C GLY A 200 -11.74 5.51 -5.19
N LEU A 201 -11.67 6.27 -6.26
CA LEU A 201 -12.48 6.05 -7.44
C LEU A 201 -11.61 6.23 -8.68
N ARG A 202 -11.26 5.13 -9.34
CA ARG A 202 -10.33 5.11 -10.48
C ARG A 202 -11.02 4.67 -11.74
N LEU A 203 -10.92 5.46 -12.81
CA LEU A 203 -11.42 5.12 -14.14
C LEU A 203 -10.25 4.69 -15.00
N ARG A 204 -10.13 3.37 -15.22
CA ARG A 204 -9.04 2.78 -15.99
C ARG A 204 -9.46 2.38 -17.41
N TYR A 205 -8.52 2.49 -18.33
CA TYR A 205 -8.70 2.04 -19.70
C TYR A 205 -7.67 0.97 -20.07
N GLU A 206 -8.11 -0.26 -20.29
CA GLU A 206 -7.25 -1.37 -20.69
C GLU A 206 -6.79 -1.21 -22.15
N ILE A 207 -5.58 -0.65 -22.35
CA ILE A 207 -4.93 -0.65 -23.67
C ILE A 207 -4.61 -2.09 -24.06
N ARG A 208 -4.09 -2.85 -23.09
CA ARG A 208 -3.95 -4.30 -23.07
C ARG A 208 -4.48 -4.81 -21.73
N ARG A 209 -4.77 -6.10 -21.65
CA ARG A 209 -5.21 -6.70 -20.37
C ARG A 209 -4.18 -6.50 -19.26
N GLU A 210 -2.90 -6.56 -19.63
CA GLU A 210 -1.77 -6.47 -18.72
C GLU A 210 -1.36 -5.02 -18.40
N PHE A 211 -1.96 -4.01 -19.05
CA PHE A 211 -1.58 -2.62 -18.89
C PHE A 211 -2.75 -1.67 -19.08
N ALA A 212 -3.08 -0.95 -18.03
CA ALA A 212 -4.21 -0.03 -17.97
C ALA A 212 -3.84 1.29 -17.28
N PRO A 213 -3.64 2.39 -18.01
CA PRO A 213 -3.60 3.72 -17.43
C PRO A 213 -4.97 4.11 -16.87
N TYR A 214 -4.97 4.96 -15.85
CA TYR A 214 -6.18 5.47 -15.22
C TYR A 214 -6.02 6.91 -14.74
N ILE A 215 -7.18 7.52 -14.51
CA ILE A 215 -7.34 8.76 -13.78
C ILE A 215 -8.37 8.53 -12.67
N GLY A 216 -8.30 9.29 -11.60
CA GLY A 216 -9.25 9.12 -10.50
C GLY A 216 -9.21 10.22 -9.48
N VAL A 217 -9.88 9.94 -8.38
CA VAL A 217 -9.85 10.74 -7.17
C VAL A 217 -9.63 9.81 -5.99
N ASN A 218 -8.87 10.29 -5.03
CA ASN A 218 -8.61 9.64 -3.76
C ASN A 218 -9.03 10.58 -2.63
N TRP A 219 -9.75 10.08 -1.67
CA TRP A 219 -10.16 10.83 -0.49
C TRP A 219 -9.68 10.09 0.74
N ASN A 220 -8.90 10.78 1.55
CA ASN A 220 -8.41 10.27 2.81
C ASN A 220 -9.00 11.09 3.96
N LYS A 221 -9.35 10.43 5.08
CA LYS A 221 -9.85 11.09 6.26
C LYS A 221 -9.40 10.39 7.54
N SER A 222 -8.76 11.18 8.41
CA SER A 222 -8.39 10.77 9.75
C SER A 222 -9.53 10.98 10.75
N PHE A 223 -9.63 10.08 11.75
CA PHE A 223 -10.66 10.08 12.77
C PHE A 223 -10.08 10.01 14.18
N GLY A 224 -10.92 10.31 15.17
CA GLY A 224 -10.59 10.13 16.58
C GLY A 224 -9.29 10.80 17.01
N ASN A 225 -8.47 10.07 17.75
CA ASN A 225 -7.18 10.56 18.23
C ASN A 225 -6.16 10.79 17.11
N THR A 226 -6.23 10.05 15.99
CA THR A 226 -5.39 10.30 14.81
C THR A 226 -5.64 11.71 14.26
N ALA A 227 -6.90 12.09 14.11
CA ALA A 227 -7.27 13.45 13.70
C ALA A 227 -6.84 14.51 14.72
N ASP A 228 -6.83 14.18 16.02
CA ASP A 228 -6.39 15.11 17.06
C ASP A 228 -4.87 15.31 17.01
N PHE A 229 -4.09 14.26 16.74
CA PHE A 229 -2.64 14.34 16.53
C PHE A 229 -2.32 15.17 15.29
N ALA A 230 -2.96 14.90 14.15
CA ALA A 230 -2.78 15.67 12.91
C ALA A 230 -3.03 17.17 13.14
N ARG A 231 -4.14 17.53 13.79
CA ARG A 231 -4.44 18.94 14.12
C ARG A 231 -3.42 19.57 15.08
N ALA A 232 -2.88 18.80 16.03
CA ALA A 232 -1.87 19.29 16.96
C ALA A 232 -0.56 19.64 16.28
N GLU A 233 -0.24 18.96 15.17
CA GLU A 233 0.91 19.21 14.31
C GLU A 233 0.63 20.26 13.22
N GLY A 234 -0.63 20.71 13.09
CA GLY A 234 -1.05 21.71 12.11
C GLY A 234 -1.42 21.14 10.75
N GLY A 235 -1.56 19.81 10.65
CA GLY A 235 -2.01 19.11 9.45
C GLY A 235 -3.53 19.08 9.30
N ASP A 236 -3.98 18.79 8.09
CA ASP A 236 -5.37 18.57 7.75
C ASP A 236 -5.82 17.17 8.16
N THR A 237 -7.12 17.00 8.34
CA THR A 237 -7.71 15.70 8.74
C THR A 237 -8.48 15.03 7.64
N ASP A 238 -8.67 15.68 6.53
CA ASP A 238 -9.27 15.14 5.31
C ASP A 238 -8.65 15.82 4.09
N ASP A 239 -8.41 15.05 3.07
CA ASP A 239 -7.83 15.49 1.80
C ASP A 239 -8.52 14.79 0.62
N LEU A 240 -8.72 15.52 -0.48
CA LEU A 240 -9.27 15.01 -1.73
C LEU A 240 -8.28 15.26 -2.86
N GLN A 241 -7.66 14.20 -3.32
CA GLN A 241 -6.57 14.22 -4.28
C GLN A 241 -7.04 13.77 -5.66
N TRP A 242 -6.57 14.44 -6.70
CA TRP A 242 -6.64 13.89 -8.05
C TRP A 242 -5.49 12.93 -8.27
N VAL A 243 -5.78 11.81 -8.95
CA VAL A 243 -4.78 10.78 -9.19
C VAL A 243 -4.67 10.46 -10.68
N ILE A 244 -3.44 10.22 -11.12
CA ILE A 244 -3.12 9.67 -12.44
C ILE A 244 -2.11 8.56 -12.29
N GLY A 245 -2.39 7.40 -12.87
CA GLY A 245 -1.53 6.25 -12.66
C GLY A 245 -1.69 5.16 -13.70
N VAL A 246 -1.03 4.05 -13.41
CA VAL A 246 -1.08 2.84 -14.23
C VAL A 246 -1.26 1.61 -13.35
N ARG A 247 -2.06 0.66 -13.82
CA ARG A 247 -2.15 -0.71 -13.31
C ARG A 247 -1.51 -1.65 -14.30
N ALA A 248 -0.70 -2.59 -13.83
CA ALA A 248 -0.04 -3.56 -14.69
C ALA A 248 0.12 -4.91 -13.99
N TRP A 249 0.07 -6.02 -14.77
CA TRP A 249 0.33 -7.36 -14.24
C TRP A 249 1.13 -8.23 -15.21
N PHE A 250 1.84 -9.21 -14.64
CA PHE A 250 2.77 -10.09 -15.37
C PHE A 250 2.66 -11.52 -14.88
#